data_9aa940a5c66b7c9a4eed3a83fa776155
#
_entry.id   9aa940a5c66b7c9a4eed3a83fa776155
#
_cell.length_a   1.000
_cell.length_b   1.000
_cell.length_c   1.000
_cell.angle_alpha   90.00
_cell.angle_beta   90.00
_cell.angle_gamma   90.00
#
_symmetry.space_group_name_H-M   'P 1'
#
loop_
_entity.id
_entity.type
_entity.pdbx_description
1 polymer ?
#
loop_
_entity_poly.entity_id
_entity_poly.type
_entity_poly.pdbx_seq_one_letter_code
_entity_poly.pdbx_strand_id
1 'polypeptide(L)'
;MGSEMCIRDRSARPDLSALLYPVIDMAPPFAHAGSRTALLGPAPTPQAEAAYSPHRHVTADTPPTFLAHAADDASVPVDNSLNYLAALRAAKVRAEAHIFEEGGHGFGLYLARGKPAAAWPDLFLSWAGRHNWGG
;
A
#
# COMPACT_ATOMS: atom_id res chain seq x y z
N MET A 1 -1.40 -36.41 -4.46
CA MET A 1 -0.07 -36.02 -3.94
C MET A 1 0.70 -35.00 -4.80
N GLY A 2 0.31 -34.74 -6.04
CA GLY A 2 1.03 -33.81 -6.91
C GLY A 2 0.76 -32.32 -6.71
N SER A 3 -0.44 -31.92 -6.26
CA SER A 3 -0.85 -30.50 -6.17
C SER A 3 -0.30 -29.76 -4.94
N GLU A 4 -0.14 -30.43 -3.81
CA GLU A 4 0.36 -29.78 -2.58
C GLU A 4 1.87 -29.52 -2.62
N MET A 5 2.64 -30.36 -3.31
CA MET A 5 4.08 -30.14 -3.46
C MET A 5 4.39 -28.98 -4.41
N CYS A 6 3.57 -28.76 -5.46
CA CYS A 6 3.77 -27.63 -6.37
C CYS A 6 3.49 -26.27 -5.72
N ILE A 7 2.65 -26.21 -4.70
CA ILE A 7 2.35 -24.96 -3.98
C ILE A 7 3.47 -24.61 -3.00
N ARG A 8 4.11 -25.58 -2.40
CA ARG A 8 5.20 -25.37 -1.42
C ARG A 8 6.50 -24.87 -2.05
N ASP A 9 6.74 -25.18 -3.31
CA ASP A 9 7.98 -24.81 -4.01
C ASP A 9 7.92 -23.44 -4.69
N ARG A 10 6.77 -22.77 -4.68
CA ARG A 10 6.60 -21.43 -5.25
C ARG A 10 6.53 -20.37 -4.14
N SER A 11 7.30 -19.32 -4.33
CA SER A 11 7.20 -18.13 -3.47
C SER A 11 5.80 -17.53 -3.57
N ALA A 12 5.21 -17.15 -2.43
CA ALA A 12 3.99 -16.36 -2.36
C ALA A 12 4.25 -14.86 -2.51
N ARG A 13 5.53 -14.45 -2.65
CA ARG A 13 5.92 -13.06 -2.85
C ARG A 13 5.38 -12.58 -4.19
N PRO A 14 4.63 -11.47 -4.25
CA PRO A 14 4.19 -10.89 -5.52
C PRO A 14 5.38 -10.31 -6.29
N ASP A 15 5.27 -10.27 -7.62
CA ASP A 15 6.29 -9.65 -8.48
C ASP A 15 6.21 -8.12 -8.45
N LEU A 16 5.01 -7.58 -8.32
CA LEU A 16 4.71 -6.16 -8.19
C LEU A 16 3.64 -5.96 -7.11
N SER A 17 3.65 -4.80 -6.49
CA SER A 17 2.64 -4.40 -5.51
C SER A 17 2.01 -3.06 -5.91
N ALA A 18 0.69 -2.98 -5.88
CA ALA A 18 -0.05 -1.74 -6.08
C ALA A 18 -0.96 -1.49 -4.89
N LEU A 19 -0.76 -0.38 -4.21
CA LEU A 19 -1.47 -0.01 -3.00
C LEU A 19 -2.23 1.31 -3.22
N LEU A 20 -3.54 1.22 -3.11
CA LEU A 20 -4.43 2.38 -3.22
C LEU A 20 -4.93 2.75 -1.83
N TYR A 21 -4.73 3.99 -1.42
CA TYR A 21 -5.15 4.49 -0.10
C TYR A 21 -4.91 3.48 1.03
N PRO A 22 -3.69 2.94 1.17
CA PRO A 22 -3.44 1.83 2.08
C PRO A 22 -3.42 2.26 3.54
N VAL A 23 -3.88 1.37 4.42
CA VAL A 23 -3.62 1.45 5.85
C VAL A 23 -2.26 0.82 6.11
N ILE A 24 -1.31 1.60 6.57
CA ILE A 24 0.09 1.18 6.76
C ILE A 24 0.51 1.27 8.21
N ASP A 25 0.26 2.41 8.87
CA ASP A 25 0.68 2.62 10.25
C ASP A 25 -0.43 2.19 11.21
N MET A 26 -0.09 1.35 12.18
CA MET A 26 -0.98 0.95 13.27
C MET A 26 -0.80 1.81 14.51
N ALA A 27 0.21 2.70 14.51
CA ALA A 27 0.45 3.62 15.61
C ALA A 27 -0.19 5.00 15.35
N PRO A 28 -0.77 5.65 16.39
CA PRO A 28 -1.14 7.06 16.29
C PRO A 28 0.09 7.94 15.98
N PRO A 29 -0.08 9.08 15.30
CA PRO A 29 -1.35 9.71 14.88
C PRO A 29 -1.85 9.24 13.51
N PHE A 30 -1.14 8.38 12.79
CA PHE A 30 -1.45 8.04 11.39
C PHE A 30 -2.32 6.81 11.23
N ALA A 31 -2.52 6.03 12.31
CA ALA A 31 -3.35 4.84 12.26
C ALA A 31 -4.81 5.16 11.92
N HIS A 32 -5.40 4.34 11.05
CA HIS A 32 -6.85 4.30 10.92
C HIS A 32 -7.44 3.57 12.13
N ALA A 33 -8.15 4.28 12.99
CA ALA A 33 -8.60 3.78 14.29
C ALA A 33 -9.42 2.49 14.19
N GLY A 34 -10.34 2.40 13.22
CA GLY A 34 -11.17 1.21 12.99
C GLY A 34 -10.34 -0.02 12.62
N SER A 35 -9.40 0.12 11.69
CA SER A 35 -8.50 -0.97 11.28
C SER A 35 -7.59 -1.41 12.42
N ARG A 36 -7.06 -0.47 13.17
CA ARG A 36 -6.20 -0.74 14.34
C ARG A 36 -6.96 -1.55 15.39
N THR A 37 -8.18 -1.12 15.75
CA THR A 37 -9.00 -1.81 16.74
C THR A 37 -9.44 -3.19 16.25
N ALA A 38 -9.84 -3.31 14.98
CA ALA A 38 -10.26 -4.59 14.40
C ALA A 38 -9.12 -5.61 14.35
N LEU A 39 -7.89 -5.16 14.08
CA LEU A 39 -6.74 -6.06 13.94
C LEU A 39 -6.07 -6.36 15.29
N LEU A 40 -5.92 -5.37 16.14
CA LEU A 40 -5.08 -5.44 17.34
C LEU A 40 -5.87 -5.41 18.65
N GLY A 41 -7.18 -5.20 18.58
CA GLY A 41 -8.03 -5.05 19.77
C GLY A 41 -8.03 -3.61 20.32
N PRO A 42 -8.75 -3.39 21.45
CA PRO A 42 -9.01 -2.04 21.96
C PRO A 42 -7.81 -1.37 22.62
N ALA A 43 -6.82 -2.14 23.06
CA ALA A 43 -5.65 -1.63 23.81
C ALA A 43 -4.35 -2.32 23.35
N PRO A 44 -3.92 -2.11 22.09
CA PRO A 44 -2.71 -2.74 21.59
C PRO A 44 -1.45 -2.16 22.24
N THR A 45 -0.44 -3.00 22.34
CA THR A 45 0.89 -2.60 22.79
C THR A 45 1.69 -1.94 21.66
N PRO A 46 2.68 -1.09 21.95
CA PRO A 46 3.59 -0.55 20.94
C PRO A 46 4.27 -1.66 20.10
N GLN A 47 4.56 -2.81 20.71
CA GLN A 47 5.15 -3.95 20.02
C GLN A 47 4.18 -4.55 19.00
N ALA A 48 2.89 -4.68 19.33
CA ALA A 48 1.86 -5.15 18.41
C ALA A 48 1.66 -4.15 17.27
N GLU A 49 1.59 -2.86 17.55
CA GLU A 49 1.51 -1.81 16.54
C GLU A 49 2.67 -1.89 15.55
N ALA A 50 3.90 -2.02 16.04
CA ALA A 50 5.08 -2.14 15.20
C ALA A 50 5.07 -3.42 14.36
N ALA A 51 4.65 -4.55 14.95
CA ALA A 51 4.60 -5.85 14.27
C ALA A 51 3.62 -5.87 13.09
N TYR A 52 2.55 -5.10 13.16
CA TYR A 52 1.51 -5.04 12.14
C TYR A 52 1.53 -3.74 11.31
N SER A 53 2.60 -2.97 11.39
CA SER A 53 2.81 -1.77 10.56
C SER A 53 3.74 -2.09 9.39
N PRO A 54 3.23 -2.28 8.15
CA PRO A 54 4.00 -2.75 7.00
C PRO A 54 5.27 -1.96 6.70
N HIS A 55 5.28 -0.64 6.93
CA HIS A 55 6.47 0.19 6.66
C HIS A 55 7.69 -0.19 7.52
N ARG A 56 7.47 -0.87 8.65
CA ARG A 56 8.55 -1.36 9.54
C ARG A 56 9.14 -2.70 9.09
N HIS A 57 8.53 -3.34 8.09
CA HIS A 57 8.93 -4.66 7.59
C HIS A 57 9.44 -4.63 6.15
N VAL A 58 9.61 -3.45 5.59
CA VAL A 58 10.20 -3.27 4.25
C VAL A 58 11.67 -3.70 4.27
N THR A 59 12.04 -4.54 3.31
CA THR A 59 13.42 -5.00 3.09
C THR A 59 13.80 -4.82 1.63
N ALA A 60 15.05 -5.12 1.28
CA ALA A 60 15.50 -5.11 -0.12
C ALA A 60 14.73 -6.10 -1.02
N ASP A 61 14.10 -7.12 -0.43
CA ASP A 61 13.30 -8.11 -1.15
C ASP A 61 11.82 -7.72 -1.32
N THR A 62 11.41 -6.59 -0.76
CA THR A 62 10.06 -6.05 -0.98
C THR A 62 9.85 -5.78 -2.47
N PRO A 63 8.71 -6.18 -3.08
CA PRO A 63 8.46 -5.97 -4.50
C PRO A 63 8.47 -4.49 -4.88
N PRO A 64 8.80 -4.17 -6.15
CA PRO A 64 8.53 -2.82 -6.67
C PRO A 64 7.08 -2.44 -6.43
N THR A 65 6.86 -1.20 -5.96
CA THR A 65 5.57 -0.80 -5.42
C THR A 65 5.06 0.49 -6.06
N PHE A 66 3.79 0.45 -6.46
CA PHE A 66 3.03 1.63 -6.88
C PHE A 66 2.08 2.05 -5.75
N LEU A 67 2.04 3.34 -5.46
CA LEU A 67 1.18 3.93 -4.44
C LEU A 67 0.29 5.01 -5.06
N ALA A 68 -0.98 5.03 -4.71
CA ALA A 68 -1.89 6.13 -5.04
C ALA A 68 -2.76 6.46 -3.83
N HIS A 69 -2.82 7.75 -3.47
CA HIS A 69 -3.57 8.23 -2.31
C HIS A 69 -4.07 9.64 -2.60
N ALA A 70 -5.16 10.05 -1.96
CA ALA A 70 -5.66 11.41 -2.03
C ALA A 70 -5.25 12.19 -0.77
N ALA A 71 -4.83 13.43 -0.96
CA ALA A 71 -4.46 14.31 0.15
C ALA A 71 -5.66 14.68 1.03
N ASP A 72 -6.87 14.66 0.45
CA ASP A 72 -8.14 14.94 1.13
C ASP A 72 -8.81 13.69 1.74
N ASP A 73 -8.10 12.57 1.84
CA ASP A 73 -8.61 11.35 2.49
C ASP A 73 -8.84 11.61 3.98
N ALA A 74 -10.11 11.67 4.38
CA ALA A 74 -10.51 11.93 5.76
C ALA A 74 -10.56 10.67 6.64
N SER A 75 -10.43 9.49 6.04
CA SER A 75 -10.49 8.21 6.75
C SER A 75 -9.11 7.64 7.07
N VAL A 76 -8.24 7.62 6.07
CA VAL A 76 -6.86 7.11 6.19
C VAL A 76 -5.91 8.23 5.81
N PRO A 77 -5.15 8.78 6.77
CA PRO A 77 -4.20 9.86 6.50
C PRO A 77 -3.24 9.50 5.37
N VAL A 78 -3.00 10.43 4.47
CA VAL A 78 -2.07 10.26 3.33
C VAL A 78 -0.65 9.93 3.79
N ASP A 79 -0.32 10.28 5.04
CA ASP A 79 0.94 9.95 5.69
C ASP A 79 1.24 8.45 5.69
N ASN A 80 0.22 7.59 5.69
CA ASN A 80 0.39 6.15 5.54
C ASN A 80 1.17 5.81 4.25
N SER A 81 0.77 6.37 3.11
CA SER A 81 1.48 6.18 1.84
C SER A 81 2.85 6.85 1.84
N LEU A 82 2.98 8.03 2.43
CA LEU A 82 4.25 8.76 2.51
C LEU A 82 5.27 8.01 3.37
N ASN A 83 4.85 7.49 4.52
CA ASN A 83 5.71 6.68 5.40
C ASN A 83 6.14 5.37 4.73
N TYR A 84 5.24 4.73 4.00
CA TYR A 84 5.58 3.51 3.26
C TYR A 84 6.57 3.81 2.13
N LEU A 85 6.35 4.89 1.37
CA LEU A 85 7.29 5.34 0.33
C LEU A 85 8.67 5.63 0.91
N ALA A 86 8.73 6.29 2.07
CA ALA A 86 10.00 6.57 2.74
C ALA A 86 10.76 5.27 3.10
N ALA A 87 10.04 4.27 3.62
CA ALA A 87 10.62 2.96 3.95
C ALA A 87 11.12 2.22 2.69
N LEU A 88 10.36 2.24 1.60
CA LEU A 88 10.76 1.65 0.32
C LEU A 88 12.04 2.30 -0.22
N ARG A 89 12.13 3.62 -0.17
CA ARG A 89 13.32 4.38 -0.60
C ARG A 89 14.53 4.06 0.26
N ALA A 90 14.36 3.98 1.58
CA ALA A 90 15.44 3.62 2.49
C ALA A 90 16.00 2.21 2.21
N ALA A 91 15.14 1.27 1.82
CA ALA A 91 15.51 -0.10 1.44
C ALA A 91 15.97 -0.21 -0.03
N LYS A 92 16.01 0.90 -0.78
CA LYS A 92 16.36 0.95 -2.22
C LYS A 92 15.43 0.11 -3.11
N VAL A 93 14.18 -0.05 -2.69
CA VAL A 93 13.12 -0.67 -3.48
C VAL A 93 12.58 0.34 -4.49
N ARG A 94 12.40 -0.08 -5.73
CA ARG A 94 11.81 0.78 -6.77
C ARG A 94 10.34 1.06 -6.42
N ALA A 95 9.99 2.32 -6.36
CA ALA A 95 8.64 2.74 -6.00
C ALA A 95 8.22 3.99 -6.78
N GLU A 96 6.94 4.07 -7.08
CA GLU A 96 6.30 5.25 -7.67
C GLU A 96 5.07 5.59 -6.85
N ALA A 97 4.87 6.86 -6.51
CA ALA A 97 3.75 7.31 -5.70
C ALA A 97 3.08 8.53 -6.34
N HIS A 98 1.75 8.52 -6.35
CA HIS A 98 0.92 9.62 -6.81
C HIS A 98 0.00 10.08 -5.69
N ILE A 99 0.19 11.32 -5.25
CA ILE A 99 -0.66 11.97 -4.27
C ILE A 99 -1.55 12.97 -5.00
N PHE A 100 -2.83 12.69 -5.04
CA PHE A 100 -3.82 13.54 -5.69
C PHE A 100 -4.37 14.55 -4.69
N GLU A 101 -4.59 15.79 -5.14
CA GLU A 101 -5.21 16.82 -4.30
C GLU A 101 -6.59 16.39 -3.80
N GLU A 102 -7.41 15.82 -4.72
CA GLU A 102 -8.77 15.38 -4.44
C GLU A 102 -9.00 13.94 -4.89
N GLY A 103 -9.72 13.19 -4.07
CA GLY A 103 -10.13 11.81 -4.34
C GLY A 103 -10.98 11.24 -3.22
N GLY A 104 -10.71 11.65 -1.99
CA GLY A 104 -11.30 11.05 -0.79
C GLY A 104 -10.74 9.66 -0.51
N HIS A 105 -11.40 8.92 0.36
CA HIS A 105 -11.07 7.53 0.65
C HIS A 105 -11.83 6.57 -0.26
N GLY A 106 -11.19 5.49 -0.68
CA GLY A 106 -11.87 4.44 -1.44
C GLY A 106 -12.33 4.88 -2.83
N PHE A 107 -11.62 5.80 -3.46
CA PHE A 107 -12.07 6.41 -4.72
C PHE A 107 -12.24 5.41 -5.88
N GLY A 108 -11.49 4.32 -5.89
CA GLY A 108 -11.57 3.28 -6.92
C GLY A 108 -11.64 3.83 -8.33
N LEU A 109 -12.53 3.28 -9.14
CA LEU A 109 -12.79 3.77 -10.51
C LEU A 109 -14.00 4.70 -10.57
N TYR A 110 -14.97 4.48 -9.69
CA TYR A 110 -16.26 5.17 -9.76
C TYR A 110 -16.23 6.52 -9.06
N LEU A 111 -15.79 6.57 -7.81
CA LEU A 111 -15.76 7.80 -7.01
C LEU A 111 -14.63 8.76 -7.44
N ALA A 112 -13.66 8.26 -8.20
CA ALA A 112 -12.60 9.07 -8.77
C ALA A 112 -13.06 9.96 -9.95
N ARG A 113 -14.21 9.65 -10.56
CA ARG A 113 -14.68 10.38 -11.76
C ARG A 113 -14.80 11.88 -11.52
N GLY A 114 -14.23 12.65 -12.43
CA GLY A 114 -14.22 14.10 -12.35
C GLY A 114 -13.23 14.70 -11.33
N LYS A 115 -12.41 13.86 -10.70
CA LYS A 115 -11.38 14.28 -9.74
C LYS A 115 -9.99 13.95 -10.27
N PRO A 116 -8.93 14.60 -9.75
CA PRO A 116 -7.54 14.27 -10.12
C PRO A 116 -7.20 12.77 -9.95
N ALA A 117 -7.74 12.11 -8.93
CA ALA A 117 -7.54 10.70 -8.69
C ALA A 117 -8.00 9.78 -9.83
N ALA A 118 -8.85 10.24 -10.74
CA ALA A 118 -9.28 9.45 -11.91
C ALA A 118 -8.12 9.04 -12.84
N ALA A 119 -6.98 9.70 -12.74
CA ALA A 119 -5.79 9.37 -13.53
C ALA A 119 -5.06 8.10 -13.07
N TRP A 120 -5.34 7.57 -11.88
CA TRP A 120 -4.54 6.49 -11.30
C TRP A 120 -4.45 5.21 -12.15
N PRO A 121 -5.50 4.76 -12.85
CA PRO A 121 -5.40 3.52 -13.64
C PRO A 121 -4.39 3.62 -14.78
N ASP A 122 -4.38 4.74 -15.51
CA ASP A 122 -3.44 4.96 -16.61
C ASP A 122 -2.00 5.11 -16.08
N LEU A 123 -1.83 5.78 -14.96
CA LEU A 123 -0.53 5.88 -14.28
C LEU A 123 -0.03 4.52 -13.82
N PHE A 124 -0.90 3.70 -13.24
CA PHE A 124 -0.58 2.32 -12.85
C PHE A 124 -0.17 1.47 -14.06
N LEU A 125 -0.94 1.49 -15.14
CA LEU A 125 -0.64 0.70 -16.34
C LEU A 125 0.70 1.12 -16.96
N SER A 126 0.97 2.41 -17.01
CA SER A 126 2.26 2.94 -17.48
C SER A 126 3.42 2.44 -16.61
N TRP A 127 3.26 2.49 -15.28
CA TRP A 127 4.25 2.00 -14.35
C TRP A 127 4.45 0.48 -14.46
N ALA A 128 3.38 -0.29 -14.46
CA ALA A 128 3.42 -1.75 -14.55
C ALA A 128 4.09 -2.23 -15.85
N GLY A 129 3.82 -1.57 -16.98
CA GLY A 129 4.45 -1.86 -18.26
C GLY A 129 5.98 -1.70 -18.23
N ARG A 130 6.50 -0.72 -17.49
CA ARG A 130 7.95 -0.55 -17.29
C ARG A 130 8.57 -1.66 -16.44
N HIS A 131 7.77 -2.41 -15.72
CA HIS A 131 8.17 -3.56 -14.91
C HIS A 131 7.85 -4.91 -15.57
N ASN A 132 7.65 -4.91 -16.90
CA ASN A 132 7.36 -6.11 -17.71
C ASN A 132 6.08 -6.86 -17.30
N TRP A 133 5.10 -6.14 -16.70
CA TRP A 133 3.81 -6.73 -16.39
C TRP A 133 2.89 -6.66 -17.62
N GLY A 134 2.27 -7.79 -17.97
CA GLY A 134 1.36 -7.88 -19.11
C GLY A 134 2.05 -8.09 -20.46
N GLY A 135 3.32 -8.47 -20.44
CA GLY A 135 4.10 -8.87 -21.63
C GLY A 135 4.14 -10.36 -21.83
#